data_36791c3fbdb5c8671fc41749254b60e0
#
_entry.id   36791c3fbdb5c8671fc41749254b60e0
#
_cell.length_a   1.000
_cell.length_b   1.000
_cell.length_c   1.000
_cell.angle_alpha   90.00
_cell.angle_beta   90.00
_cell.angle_gamma   90.00
#
_symmetry.space_group_name_H-M   'P 1'
#
loop_
_entity.id
_entity.type
_entity.pdbx_description
1 polymer ?
#
loop_
_entity_poly.entity_id
_entity_poly.type
_entity_poly.pdbx_seq_one_letter_code
_entity_poly.pdbx_strand_id
1 'polypeptide(L)'
;MTMEAWDILVIGDGPAALRSAAVSAKNGAKTLLISSKALGDGGTAALEGLAAPIHEMNNRGHREDTIKSGYFLCDQDIVTTKTNMAIDEMNHLEKAGVVFSRDAKGLPMTKKGIGHSSSRIVDAGDASVRDVQQVLEEQCMKNGVVRRGDQLPIMLVSTKQKVDGVITLDMINGRFVAIQTKAVILADGGFEGIFNGTDIGYGMDLALQSGIPLRDMEFISKTPFGVTDSKLTLSSNMLGYGANLCDTSGNSISADNLVELCEAISQSSGAVIDGREMGDDKVWWQSAFR
;
A
#
# COMPACT_ATOMS: atom_id res chain seq x y z
N MET A 1 22.84 12.87 23.04
CA MET A 1 21.80 13.05 22.01
C MET A 1 22.45 13.85 20.88
N THR A 2 22.48 13.31 19.69
CA THR A 2 22.96 14.01 18.49
C THR A 2 21.83 14.82 17.87
N MET A 3 22.12 15.95 17.27
CA MET A 3 21.14 16.80 16.58
C MET A 3 21.59 17.02 15.13
N GLU A 4 20.67 16.88 14.20
CA GLU A 4 20.89 17.11 12.78
C GLU A 4 19.71 17.84 12.14
N ALA A 5 19.94 18.49 10.98
CA ALA A 5 18.94 19.32 10.33
C ALA A 5 18.70 18.90 8.87
N TRP A 6 17.42 18.85 8.51
CA TRP A 6 16.90 18.46 7.20
C TRP A 6 15.79 19.41 6.76
N ASP A 7 15.53 19.49 5.46
CA ASP A 7 14.36 20.24 4.98
C ASP A 7 13.08 19.42 5.16
N ILE A 8 13.12 18.17 4.73
CA ILE A 8 11.99 17.24 4.82
C ILE A 8 12.44 15.96 5.51
N LEU A 9 11.65 15.50 6.47
CA LEU A 9 11.74 14.17 7.06
C LEU A 9 10.54 13.34 6.60
N VAL A 10 10.80 12.17 6.05
CA VAL A 10 9.78 11.18 5.71
C VAL A 10 9.88 10.00 6.66
N ILE A 11 8.78 9.60 7.26
CA ILE A 11 8.69 8.44 8.16
C ILE A 11 7.95 7.34 7.43
N GLY A 12 8.61 6.20 7.24
CA GLY A 12 8.13 5.05 6.50
C GLY A 12 9.12 4.58 5.44
N ASP A 13 8.92 3.39 4.88
CA ASP A 13 9.76 2.79 3.83
C ASP A 13 8.94 2.10 2.73
N GLY A 14 7.63 2.27 2.73
CA GLY A 14 6.72 1.79 1.70
C GLY A 14 6.67 2.71 0.47
N PRO A 15 5.92 2.35 -0.58
CA PRO A 15 5.83 3.11 -1.81
C PRO A 15 5.43 4.58 -1.61
N ALA A 16 4.52 4.87 -0.69
CA ALA A 16 4.10 6.23 -0.39
C ALA A 16 5.25 7.07 0.20
N ALA A 17 6.02 6.49 1.13
CA ALA A 17 7.19 7.14 1.73
C ALA A 17 8.28 7.38 0.69
N LEU A 18 8.64 6.35 -0.08
CA LEU A 18 9.66 6.44 -1.12
C LEU A 18 9.29 7.45 -2.20
N ARG A 19 8.02 7.42 -2.66
CA ARG A 19 7.51 8.35 -3.67
C ARG A 19 7.58 9.79 -3.19
N SER A 20 7.13 10.06 -1.96
CA SER A 20 7.16 11.40 -1.38
C SER A 20 8.58 11.90 -1.13
N ALA A 21 9.49 11.04 -0.66
CA ALA A 21 10.90 11.38 -0.47
C ALA A 21 11.60 11.70 -1.79
N ALA A 22 11.41 10.86 -2.83
CA ALA A 22 11.99 11.08 -4.14
C ALA A 22 11.52 12.39 -4.79
N VAL A 23 10.22 12.72 -4.66
CA VAL A 23 9.66 14.00 -5.17
C VAL A 23 10.20 15.19 -4.39
N SER A 24 10.27 15.11 -3.06
CA SER A 24 10.81 16.17 -2.21
C SER A 24 12.26 16.49 -2.59
N ALA A 25 13.10 15.45 -2.71
CA ALA A 25 14.50 15.61 -3.08
C ALA A 25 14.68 16.12 -4.52
N LYS A 26 13.88 15.63 -5.48
CA LYS A 26 13.88 16.11 -6.87
C LYS A 26 13.57 17.61 -6.97
N ASN A 27 12.76 18.14 -6.06
CA ASN A 27 12.46 19.57 -5.97
C ASN A 27 13.47 20.36 -5.14
N GLY A 28 14.62 19.77 -4.83
CA GLY A 28 15.76 20.46 -4.18
C GLY A 28 15.75 20.46 -2.65
N ALA A 29 14.81 19.74 -2.01
CA ALA A 29 14.80 19.65 -0.55
C ALA A 29 15.84 18.63 -0.07
N LYS A 30 16.62 18.99 0.97
CA LYS A 30 17.47 18.04 1.69
C LYS A 30 16.58 17.07 2.46
N THR A 31 16.43 15.85 1.93
CA THR A 31 15.43 14.88 2.39
C THR A 31 16.07 13.71 3.12
N LEU A 32 15.57 13.41 4.31
CA LEU A 32 15.84 12.20 5.08
C LEU A 32 14.59 11.33 5.10
N LEU A 33 14.75 10.04 4.81
CA LEU A 33 13.73 9.01 5.02
C LEU A 33 14.20 8.08 6.15
N ILE A 34 13.33 7.84 7.12
CA ILE A 34 13.58 6.88 8.20
C ILE A 34 12.51 5.80 8.24
N SER A 35 12.91 4.61 8.64
CA SER A 35 12.04 3.46 8.86
C SER A 35 12.31 2.83 10.21
N SER A 36 11.27 2.40 10.92
CA SER A 36 11.39 1.58 12.13
C SER A 36 11.82 0.13 11.81
N LYS A 37 11.75 -0.27 10.55
CA LYS A 37 12.19 -1.56 10.03
C LYS A 37 13.53 -1.40 9.31
N ALA A 38 14.18 -2.52 8.98
CA ALA A 38 15.31 -2.51 8.07
C ALA A 38 14.90 -1.92 6.71
N LEU A 39 15.83 -1.26 6.03
CA LEU A 39 15.53 -0.70 4.70
C LEU A 39 15.19 -1.81 3.71
N GLY A 40 14.16 -1.59 2.92
CA GLY A 40 13.63 -2.56 1.95
C GLY A 40 12.58 -3.50 2.51
N ASP A 41 12.30 -3.43 3.82
CA ASP A 41 11.26 -4.22 4.49
C ASP A 41 9.93 -3.42 4.61
N GLY A 42 9.69 -2.55 3.68
CA GLY A 42 8.60 -1.56 3.65
C GLY A 42 7.18 -2.11 3.56
N GLY A 43 6.99 -3.39 3.82
CA GLY A 43 5.72 -3.97 4.22
C GLY A 43 4.59 -3.95 3.18
N THR A 44 4.92 -3.99 1.93
CA THR A 44 3.92 -3.93 0.85
C THR A 44 3.45 -5.30 0.36
N ALA A 45 3.52 -6.30 1.21
CA ALA A 45 3.17 -7.68 0.87
C ALA A 45 1.76 -7.85 0.26
N ALA A 46 0.90 -6.85 0.36
CA ALA A 46 -0.49 -6.88 -0.12
C ALA A 46 -0.75 -6.09 -1.42
N LEU A 47 0.27 -5.51 -2.05
CA LEU A 47 0.05 -4.75 -3.29
C LEU A 47 -0.02 -5.71 -4.48
N GLU A 48 -1.19 -6.14 -4.86
CA GLU A 48 -1.44 -7.06 -5.97
C GLU A 48 -1.48 -6.35 -7.33
N GLY A 49 -1.48 -5.02 -7.32
CA GLY A 49 -1.53 -4.16 -8.50
C GLY A 49 -1.99 -2.75 -8.14
N LEU A 50 -2.15 -1.93 -9.16
CA LEU A 50 -2.59 -0.55 -9.05
C LEU A 50 -3.92 -0.37 -9.77
N ALA A 51 -4.89 0.27 -9.13
CA ALA A 51 -6.14 0.62 -9.80
C ALA A 51 -5.94 1.84 -10.68
N ALA A 52 -5.71 1.63 -11.98
CA ALA A 52 -5.54 2.67 -12.99
C ALA A 52 -6.62 2.53 -14.08
N PRO A 53 -7.64 3.40 -14.08
CA PRO A 53 -8.81 3.28 -14.97
C PRO A 53 -8.50 3.75 -16.40
N ILE A 54 -7.51 3.14 -17.06
CA ILE A 54 -7.03 3.53 -18.39
C ILE A 54 -8.09 3.43 -19.51
N HIS A 55 -9.14 2.65 -19.29
CA HIS A 55 -10.25 2.47 -20.23
C HIS A 55 -11.53 3.19 -19.80
N GLU A 56 -11.50 3.90 -18.68
CA GLU A 56 -12.68 4.63 -18.18
C GLU A 56 -12.63 6.10 -18.56
N MET A 57 -13.76 6.62 -19.05
CA MET A 57 -13.90 8.07 -19.24
C MET A 57 -14.09 8.74 -17.86
N ASN A 58 -13.25 9.70 -17.54
CA ASN A 58 -13.34 10.56 -16.35
C ASN A 58 -13.20 9.87 -14.98
N ASN A 59 -12.61 8.70 -14.90
CA ASN A 59 -12.36 7.94 -13.64
C ASN A 59 -13.61 7.75 -12.76
N ARG A 60 -14.79 7.88 -13.34
CA ARG A 60 -16.07 7.91 -12.61
C ARG A 60 -16.33 6.57 -11.92
N GLY A 61 -16.17 5.46 -12.64
CA GLY A 61 -16.38 4.12 -12.08
C GLY A 61 -15.45 3.83 -10.93
N HIS A 62 -14.15 4.22 -11.05
CA HIS A 62 -13.19 4.05 -9.96
C HIS A 62 -13.60 4.80 -8.70
N ARG A 63 -14.00 6.06 -8.84
CA ARG A 63 -14.47 6.88 -7.71
C ARG A 63 -15.73 6.32 -7.07
N GLU A 64 -16.74 5.97 -7.88
CA GLU A 64 -18.02 5.46 -7.40
C GLU A 64 -17.86 4.12 -6.66
N ASP A 65 -17.08 3.20 -7.20
CA ASP A 65 -16.78 1.92 -6.55
C ASP A 65 -16.05 2.11 -5.22
N THR A 66 -15.08 3.03 -5.16
CA THR A 66 -14.34 3.32 -3.93
C THR A 66 -15.24 3.91 -2.84
N ILE A 67 -16.09 4.88 -3.21
CA ILE A 67 -17.06 5.49 -2.27
C ILE A 67 -18.07 4.44 -1.78
N LYS A 68 -18.58 3.61 -2.70
CA LYS A 68 -19.53 2.52 -2.36
C LYS A 68 -18.89 1.49 -1.43
N SER A 69 -17.65 1.09 -1.69
CA SER A 69 -16.89 0.16 -0.83
C SER A 69 -16.65 0.73 0.58
N GLY A 70 -16.51 2.04 0.69
CA GLY A 70 -16.46 2.77 1.97
C GLY A 70 -17.83 3.07 2.58
N TYR A 71 -18.90 2.45 2.13
CA TYR A 71 -20.28 2.67 2.61
C TYR A 71 -20.67 4.15 2.70
N PHE A 72 -20.11 4.99 1.84
CA PHE A 72 -20.28 6.46 1.83
C PHE A 72 -19.78 7.17 3.10
N LEU A 73 -19.06 6.49 3.98
CA LEU A 73 -18.49 7.05 5.22
C LEU A 73 -17.14 7.72 4.99
N CYS A 74 -16.38 7.27 3.98
CA CYS A 74 -15.06 7.78 3.67
C CYS A 74 -15.06 9.26 3.26
N ASP A 75 -13.91 9.93 3.39
CA ASP A 75 -13.72 11.27 2.86
C ASP A 75 -13.74 11.26 1.32
N GLN A 76 -14.86 11.71 0.75
CA GLN A 76 -15.10 11.64 -0.69
C GLN A 76 -14.24 12.61 -1.51
N ASP A 77 -13.75 13.69 -0.91
CA ASP A 77 -12.83 14.62 -1.57
C ASP A 77 -11.45 14.01 -1.72
N ILE A 78 -10.98 13.29 -0.68
CA ILE A 78 -9.74 12.51 -0.75
C ILE A 78 -9.87 11.39 -1.78
N VAL A 79 -10.96 10.64 -1.79
CA VAL A 79 -11.22 9.59 -2.79
C VAL A 79 -11.19 10.19 -4.20
N THR A 80 -11.86 11.31 -4.42
CA THR A 80 -11.88 12.00 -5.72
C THR A 80 -10.47 12.40 -6.15
N THR A 81 -9.71 12.97 -5.25
CA THR A 81 -8.32 13.39 -5.53
C THR A 81 -7.45 12.17 -5.91
N LYS A 82 -7.49 11.10 -5.11
CA LYS A 82 -6.68 9.89 -5.35
C LYS A 82 -7.06 9.20 -6.67
N THR A 83 -8.34 9.04 -6.95
CA THR A 83 -8.79 8.37 -8.18
C THR A 83 -8.47 9.17 -9.43
N ASN A 84 -8.50 10.50 -9.36
CA ASN A 84 -8.10 11.36 -10.47
C ASN A 84 -6.60 11.29 -10.77
N MET A 85 -5.78 11.04 -9.78
CA MET A 85 -4.32 10.94 -9.94
C MET A 85 -3.84 9.54 -10.36
N ALA A 86 -4.69 8.52 -10.33
CA ALA A 86 -4.30 7.11 -10.47
C ALA A 86 -3.58 6.82 -11.80
N ILE A 87 -4.07 7.37 -12.92
CA ILE A 87 -3.45 7.18 -14.24
C ILE A 87 -2.10 7.88 -14.32
N ASP A 88 -2.01 9.09 -13.79
CA ASP A 88 -0.76 9.87 -13.81
C ASP A 88 0.33 9.17 -12.99
N GLU A 89 -0.04 8.61 -11.83
CA GLU A 89 0.91 7.85 -11.01
C GLU A 89 1.32 6.53 -11.67
N MET A 90 0.43 5.81 -12.33
CA MET A 90 0.78 4.63 -13.13
C MET A 90 1.79 5.01 -14.22
N ASN A 91 1.50 6.04 -15.00
CA ASN A 91 2.39 6.54 -16.06
C ASN A 91 3.74 6.99 -15.49
N HIS A 92 3.75 7.56 -14.28
CA HIS A 92 4.96 7.98 -13.60
C HIS A 92 5.83 6.77 -13.22
N LEU A 93 5.25 5.74 -12.65
CA LEU A 93 5.94 4.50 -12.30
C LEU A 93 6.50 3.79 -13.53
N GLU A 94 5.72 3.74 -14.63
CA GLU A 94 6.18 3.15 -15.89
C GLU A 94 7.37 3.92 -16.47
N LYS A 95 7.31 5.25 -16.49
CA LYS A 95 8.45 6.10 -16.92
C LYS A 95 9.66 5.97 -15.98
N ALA A 96 9.44 5.63 -14.73
CA ALA A 96 10.50 5.40 -13.75
C ALA A 96 11.17 4.04 -13.91
N GLY A 97 10.51 3.07 -14.58
CA GLY A 97 11.07 1.75 -14.88
C GLY A 97 10.21 0.54 -14.49
N VAL A 98 9.03 0.74 -13.90
CA VAL A 98 8.11 -0.37 -13.64
C VAL A 98 7.57 -0.92 -14.97
N VAL A 99 7.69 -2.23 -15.16
CA VAL A 99 7.21 -2.90 -16.37
C VAL A 99 5.89 -3.60 -16.06
N PHE A 100 4.78 -2.94 -16.41
CA PHE A 100 3.45 -3.54 -16.27
C PHE A 100 3.17 -4.57 -17.36
N SER A 101 2.37 -5.57 -17.02
CA SER A 101 1.88 -6.60 -17.95
C SER A 101 1.17 -5.95 -19.14
N ARG A 102 1.43 -6.44 -20.35
CA ARG A 102 0.91 -5.87 -21.59
C ARG A 102 0.15 -6.91 -22.40
N ASP A 103 -0.85 -6.43 -23.12
CA ASP A 103 -1.58 -7.25 -24.08
C ASP A 103 -0.77 -7.45 -25.37
N ALA A 104 -1.33 -8.22 -26.32
CA ALA A 104 -0.71 -8.49 -27.62
C ALA A 104 -0.51 -7.23 -28.49
N LYS A 105 -1.17 -6.12 -28.14
CA LYS A 105 -1.02 -4.82 -28.83
C LYS A 105 -0.03 -3.90 -28.12
N GLY A 106 0.57 -4.36 -27.03
CA GLY A 106 1.52 -3.59 -26.24
C GLY A 106 0.88 -2.57 -25.29
N LEU A 107 -0.43 -2.63 -25.06
CA LEU A 107 -1.14 -1.79 -24.08
C LEU A 107 -1.10 -2.44 -22.69
N PRO A 108 -1.09 -1.66 -21.59
CA PRO A 108 -1.16 -2.22 -20.25
C PRO A 108 -2.39 -3.12 -20.09
N MET A 109 -2.18 -4.33 -19.63
CA MET A 109 -3.26 -5.27 -19.33
C MET A 109 -3.99 -4.83 -18.07
N THR A 110 -5.32 -4.87 -18.11
CA THR A 110 -6.14 -4.58 -16.94
C THR A 110 -6.93 -5.80 -16.50
N LYS A 111 -7.08 -5.97 -15.20
CA LYS A 111 -7.89 -7.03 -14.58
C LYS A 111 -9.03 -6.42 -13.77
N LYS A 112 -10.10 -7.20 -13.62
CA LYS A 112 -11.20 -6.84 -12.73
C LYS A 112 -10.93 -7.42 -11.35
N GLY A 113 -10.84 -6.58 -10.33
CA GLY A 113 -10.77 -6.99 -8.94
C GLY A 113 -12.13 -7.07 -8.27
N ILE A 114 -12.16 -7.63 -7.06
CA ILE A 114 -13.37 -7.67 -6.23
C ILE A 114 -13.78 -6.23 -5.89
N GLY A 115 -15.06 -5.91 -6.00
CA GLY A 115 -15.60 -4.58 -5.77
C GLY A 115 -15.38 -3.58 -6.90
N HIS A 116 -14.77 -4.00 -8.01
CA HIS A 116 -14.60 -3.16 -9.17
C HIS A 116 -15.72 -3.40 -10.20
N SER A 117 -16.38 -2.34 -10.64
CA SER A 117 -17.40 -2.42 -11.70
C SER A 117 -16.79 -2.69 -13.07
N SER A 118 -15.51 -2.30 -13.28
CA SER A 118 -14.77 -2.51 -14.53
C SER A 118 -13.34 -2.98 -14.30
N SER A 119 -12.68 -3.49 -15.35
CA SER A 119 -11.27 -3.88 -15.32
C SER A 119 -10.39 -2.64 -15.28
N ARG A 120 -9.62 -2.46 -14.19
CA ARG A 120 -8.72 -1.32 -13.99
C ARG A 120 -7.44 -1.63 -13.21
N ILE A 121 -7.29 -2.86 -12.71
CA ILE A 121 -6.07 -3.23 -12.00
C ILE A 121 -4.98 -3.53 -13.03
N VAL A 122 -3.91 -2.76 -12.99
CA VAL A 122 -2.66 -3.02 -13.71
C VAL A 122 -1.65 -3.63 -12.76
N ASP A 123 -0.88 -4.61 -13.21
CA ASP A 123 0.13 -5.29 -12.41
C ASP A 123 1.37 -5.66 -13.24
N ALA A 124 2.43 -6.05 -12.57
CA ALA A 124 3.63 -6.64 -13.12
C ALA A 124 3.73 -8.14 -12.74
N GLY A 125 2.59 -8.83 -12.68
CA GLY A 125 2.47 -10.16 -12.13
C GLY A 125 2.71 -10.16 -10.62
N ASP A 126 3.25 -11.24 -10.08
CA ASP A 126 3.52 -11.36 -8.64
C ASP A 126 4.67 -10.48 -8.15
N ALA A 127 5.42 -9.88 -9.08
CA ALA A 127 6.50 -8.98 -8.78
C ALA A 127 6.05 -7.52 -8.57
N SER A 128 4.77 -7.19 -8.77
CA SER A 128 4.26 -5.81 -8.77
C SER A 128 4.72 -4.98 -7.57
N VAL A 129 4.64 -5.55 -6.38
CA VAL A 129 5.10 -4.90 -5.14
C VAL A 129 6.58 -4.63 -5.16
N ARG A 130 7.36 -5.66 -5.50
CA ARG A 130 8.83 -5.61 -5.49
C ARG A 130 9.32 -4.64 -6.55
N ASP A 131 8.75 -4.68 -7.74
CA ASP A 131 9.16 -3.82 -8.84
C ASP A 131 8.87 -2.35 -8.54
N VAL A 132 7.69 -2.04 -8.00
CA VAL A 132 7.35 -0.67 -7.57
C VAL A 132 8.29 -0.21 -6.45
N GLN A 133 8.52 -1.05 -5.44
CA GLN A 133 9.41 -0.74 -4.34
C GLN A 133 10.83 -0.46 -4.86
N GLN A 134 11.40 -1.37 -5.64
CA GLN A 134 12.75 -1.25 -6.19
C GLN A 134 12.92 0.01 -7.03
N VAL A 135 11.98 0.27 -7.93
CA VAL A 135 12.04 1.46 -8.80
C VAL A 135 11.97 2.75 -7.97
N LEU A 136 11.14 2.81 -6.95
CA LEU A 136 11.04 3.98 -6.07
C LEU A 136 12.29 4.15 -5.21
N GLU A 137 12.91 3.07 -4.74
CA GLU A 137 14.21 3.11 -4.07
C GLU A 137 15.30 3.66 -4.97
N GLU A 138 15.35 3.21 -6.23
CA GLU A 138 16.28 3.77 -7.22
C GLU A 138 16.03 5.26 -7.46
N GLN A 139 14.76 5.70 -7.51
CA GLN A 139 14.44 7.13 -7.63
C GLN A 139 14.92 7.92 -6.40
N CYS A 140 14.79 7.36 -5.20
CA CYS A 140 15.34 7.97 -3.99
C CYS A 140 16.86 8.14 -4.09
N MET A 141 17.59 7.08 -4.48
CA MET A 141 19.04 7.13 -4.65
C MET A 141 19.46 8.14 -5.73
N LYS A 142 18.81 8.13 -6.89
CA LYS A 142 19.08 9.09 -7.99
C LYS A 142 18.89 10.55 -7.58
N ASN A 143 17.94 10.81 -6.69
CA ASN A 143 17.65 12.18 -6.23
C ASN A 143 18.40 12.55 -4.93
N GLY A 144 19.26 11.68 -4.41
CA GLY A 144 20.10 12.00 -3.23
C GLY A 144 19.35 11.95 -1.91
N VAL A 145 18.25 11.18 -1.82
CA VAL A 145 17.56 10.93 -0.55
C VAL A 145 18.48 10.14 0.37
N VAL A 146 18.69 10.62 1.59
CA VAL A 146 19.35 9.83 2.64
C VAL A 146 18.32 8.92 3.28
N ARG A 147 18.60 7.61 3.36
CA ARG A 147 17.70 6.60 3.92
C ARG A 147 18.34 5.92 5.11
N ARG A 148 17.56 5.70 6.18
CA ARG A 148 18.02 5.01 7.40
C ARG A 148 16.93 4.06 7.89
N GLY A 149 17.27 2.79 8.03
CA GLY A 149 16.47 1.79 8.75
C GLY A 149 16.73 1.82 10.25
N ASP A 150 15.99 1.01 10.98
CA ASP A 150 16.12 0.81 12.42
C ASP A 150 16.07 2.12 13.23
N GLN A 151 15.28 3.09 12.75
CA GLN A 151 15.05 4.39 13.37
C GLN A 151 13.60 4.49 13.82
N LEU A 152 13.35 4.24 15.10
CA LEU A 152 12.01 4.30 15.66
C LEU A 152 11.63 5.75 15.98
N PRO A 153 10.60 6.33 15.35
CA PRO A 153 10.11 7.65 15.70
C PRO A 153 9.39 7.58 17.05
N ILE A 154 9.78 8.46 17.99
CA ILE A 154 9.26 8.44 19.35
C ILE A 154 8.31 9.61 19.61
N MET A 155 8.64 10.79 19.11
CA MET A 155 7.88 12.00 19.41
C MET A 155 8.06 13.05 18.32
N LEU A 156 6.97 13.69 17.91
CA LEU A 156 7.03 14.94 17.16
C LEU A 156 7.34 16.10 18.11
N VAL A 157 8.33 16.87 17.76
CA VAL A 157 8.61 18.15 18.44
C VAL A 157 7.78 19.21 17.75
N SER A 158 6.68 19.61 18.37
CA SER A 158 5.70 20.49 17.74
C SER A 158 5.17 21.55 18.71
N THR A 159 4.74 22.65 18.15
CA THR A 159 3.86 23.63 18.78
C THR A 159 2.45 23.47 18.20
N LYS A 160 1.46 24.22 18.72
CA LYS A 160 0.09 24.19 18.16
C LYS A 160 0.00 24.56 16.66
N GLN A 161 1.03 25.18 16.12
CA GLN A 161 1.02 25.75 14.76
C GLN A 161 2.08 25.14 13.83
N LYS A 162 3.06 24.42 14.37
CA LYS A 162 4.23 24.03 13.62
C LYS A 162 4.90 22.79 14.19
N VAL A 163 5.38 21.92 13.29
CA VAL A 163 6.34 20.86 13.62
C VAL A 163 7.75 21.41 13.42
N ASP A 164 8.62 21.26 14.43
CA ASP A 164 10.02 21.68 14.40
C ASP A 164 10.98 20.50 14.23
N GLY A 165 10.52 19.26 14.45
CA GLY A 165 11.35 18.09 14.29
C GLY A 165 10.73 16.81 14.86
N VAL A 166 11.56 15.78 14.95
CA VAL A 166 11.23 14.47 15.49
C VAL A 166 12.36 13.99 16.39
N ILE A 167 12.02 13.36 17.50
CA ILE A 167 12.96 12.56 18.29
C ILE A 167 12.79 11.10 17.86
N THR A 168 13.90 10.47 17.50
CA THR A 168 13.95 9.06 17.12
C THR A 168 14.86 8.27 18.06
N LEU A 169 14.63 6.98 18.15
CA LEU A 169 15.55 6.02 18.75
C LEU A 169 16.27 5.26 17.62
N ASP A 170 17.59 5.42 17.55
CA ASP A 170 18.43 4.53 16.77
C ASP A 170 18.49 3.17 17.49
N MET A 171 17.79 2.19 16.94
CA MET A 171 17.62 0.88 17.57
C MET A 171 18.90 0.03 17.55
N ILE A 172 19.82 0.30 16.62
CA ILE A 172 21.09 -0.40 16.54
C ILE A 172 22.01 0.03 17.67
N ASN A 173 22.07 1.35 17.94
CA ASN A 173 23.00 1.92 18.92
C ASN A 173 22.36 2.26 20.26
N GLY A 174 21.03 2.12 20.40
CA GLY A 174 20.29 2.48 21.61
C GLY A 174 20.37 3.97 21.96
N ARG A 175 20.43 4.86 20.97
CA ARG A 175 20.65 6.29 21.18
C ARG A 175 19.50 7.13 20.63
N PHE A 176 19.12 8.16 21.39
CA PHE A 176 18.18 9.15 20.89
C PHE A 176 18.88 10.14 19.93
N VAL A 177 18.19 10.40 18.82
CA VAL A 177 18.59 11.38 17.80
C VAL A 177 17.50 12.43 17.68
N ALA A 178 17.86 13.70 17.75
CA ALA A 178 16.97 14.82 17.47
C ALA A 178 17.14 15.24 16.00
N ILE A 179 16.08 15.15 15.23
CA ILE A 179 16.04 15.52 13.83
C ILE A 179 15.22 16.81 13.71
N GLN A 180 15.89 17.93 13.48
CA GLN A 180 15.23 19.19 13.16
C GLN A 180 14.79 19.15 11.69
N THR A 181 13.57 19.58 11.39
CA THR A 181 13.05 19.60 10.03
C THR A 181 11.99 20.69 9.85
N LYS A 182 11.81 21.15 8.60
CA LYS A 182 10.78 22.13 8.23
C LYS A 182 9.41 21.50 8.05
N ALA A 183 9.37 20.22 7.66
CA ALA A 183 8.13 19.44 7.53
C ALA A 183 8.40 17.96 7.74
N VAL A 184 7.38 17.24 8.23
CA VAL A 184 7.37 15.78 8.40
C VAL A 184 6.27 15.20 7.54
N ILE A 185 6.58 14.13 6.81
CA ILE A 185 5.64 13.32 6.04
C ILE A 185 5.50 11.98 6.76
N LEU A 186 4.31 11.69 7.27
CA LEU A 186 3.98 10.41 7.89
C LEU A 186 3.46 9.47 6.80
N ALA A 187 4.18 8.41 6.52
CA ALA A 187 3.88 7.44 5.46
C ALA A 187 4.33 6.02 5.84
N ASP A 188 4.16 5.66 7.11
CA ASP A 188 4.62 4.43 7.74
C ASP A 188 3.55 3.32 7.80
N GLY A 189 2.50 3.45 6.98
CA GLY A 189 1.43 2.48 6.86
C GLY A 189 0.25 2.75 7.79
N GLY A 190 -0.51 1.70 8.06
CA GLY A 190 -1.71 1.72 8.87
C GLY A 190 -1.47 1.26 10.31
N PHE A 191 -2.54 0.76 10.94
CA PHE A 191 -2.54 0.28 12.32
C PHE A 191 -3.06 -1.18 12.44
N GLU A 192 -3.04 -1.90 11.36
CA GLU A 192 -3.56 -3.26 11.26
C GLU A 192 -2.85 -4.25 12.18
N GLY A 193 -1.66 -3.90 12.68
CA GLY A 193 -0.92 -4.68 13.67
C GLY A 193 -1.68 -4.92 14.97
N ILE A 194 -2.63 -4.06 15.33
CA ILE A 194 -3.57 -4.28 16.45
C ILE A 194 -4.45 -5.50 16.18
N PHE A 195 -4.66 -5.86 14.92
CA PHE A 195 -5.52 -6.94 14.45
C PHE A 195 -4.73 -8.06 13.75
N ASN A 196 -3.50 -8.31 14.18
CA ASN A 196 -2.56 -9.29 13.61
C ASN A 196 -1.97 -8.94 12.22
N GLY A 197 -2.06 -7.67 11.80
CA GLY A 197 -1.33 -7.16 10.63
C GLY A 197 0.15 -6.83 10.95
N THR A 198 0.83 -6.19 10.02
CA THR A 198 2.26 -5.85 10.14
C THR A 198 2.53 -4.42 10.55
N ASP A 199 1.61 -3.50 10.28
CA ASP A 199 1.81 -2.07 10.50
C ASP A 199 1.25 -1.66 11.88
N ILE A 200 2.07 -0.97 12.67
CA ILE A 200 1.79 -0.70 14.10
C ILE A 200 1.16 0.68 14.31
N GLY A 201 1.19 1.56 13.30
CA GLY A 201 0.56 2.88 13.37
C GLY A 201 1.38 3.93 14.12
N TYR A 202 2.70 3.85 14.13
CA TYR A 202 3.55 4.84 14.79
C TYR A 202 3.25 6.29 14.32
N GLY A 203 3.09 6.52 13.03
CA GLY A 203 2.79 7.85 12.50
C GLY A 203 1.44 8.38 12.97
N MET A 204 0.44 7.51 13.08
CA MET A 204 -0.87 7.89 13.63
C MET A 204 -0.78 8.25 15.11
N ASP A 205 -0.03 7.47 15.89
CA ASP A 205 0.21 7.77 17.31
C ASP A 205 0.93 9.11 17.49
N LEU A 206 1.99 9.35 16.72
CA LEU A 206 2.70 10.63 16.71
C LEU A 206 1.79 11.82 16.38
N ALA A 207 0.91 11.64 15.39
CA ALA A 207 -0.05 12.67 15.02
C ALA A 207 -1.03 12.95 16.17
N LEU A 208 -1.60 11.89 16.73
CA LEU A 208 -2.56 11.99 17.82
C LEU A 208 -1.97 12.63 19.07
N GLN A 209 -0.76 12.22 19.50
CA GLN A 209 -0.04 12.80 20.61
C GLN A 209 0.25 14.30 20.40
N SER A 210 0.40 14.72 19.14
CA SER A 210 0.64 16.13 18.76
C SER A 210 -0.65 16.93 18.60
N GLY A 211 -1.83 16.34 18.89
CA GLY A 211 -3.13 16.97 18.77
C GLY A 211 -3.63 17.10 17.33
N ILE A 212 -3.08 16.35 16.39
CA ILE A 212 -3.54 16.27 15.00
C ILE A 212 -4.69 15.26 14.93
N PRO A 213 -5.88 15.65 14.44
CA PRO A 213 -7.00 14.73 14.34
C PRO A 213 -6.74 13.64 13.28
N LEU A 214 -7.18 12.42 13.61
CA LEU A 214 -7.18 11.29 12.67
C LEU A 214 -8.56 11.17 12.03
N ARG A 215 -8.61 10.61 10.81
CA ARG A 215 -9.88 10.36 10.10
C ARG A 215 -9.86 8.96 9.49
N ASP A 216 -11.05 8.47 9.16
CA ASP A 216 -11.27 7.17 8.53
C ASP A 216 -10.72 5.99 9.36
N MET A 217 -10.68 6.14 10.70
CA MET A 217 -10.13 5.15 11.62
C MET A 217 -11.00 3.90 11.78
N GLU A 218 -12.23 3.93 11.28
CA GLU A 218 -13.13 2.79 11.21
C GLU A 218 -12.77 1.78 10.11
N PHE A 219 -11.97 2.19 9.12
CA PHE A 219 -11.58 1.32 8.02
C PHE A 219 -10.35 0.49 8.36
N ILE A 220 -10.56 -0.83 8.43
CA ILE A 220 -9.51 -1.82 8.67
C ILE A 220 -9.45 -2.74 7.46
N SER A 221 -8.29 -2.78 6.81
CA SER A 221 -8.07 -3.68 5.69
C SER A 221 -7.92 -5.12 6.18
N LYS A 222 -8.71 -6.03 5.62
CA LYS A 222 -8.61 -7.47 5.87
C LYS A 222 -8.58 -8.21 4.55
N THR A 223 -7.74 -9.25 4.45
CA THR A 223 -7.80 -10.19 3.35
C THR A 223 -8.52 -11.46 3.78
N PRO A 224 -9.51 -11.95 3.02
CA PRO A 224 -10.19 -13.20 3.30
C PRO A 224 -9.37 -14.44 2.90
N PHE A 225 -8.24 -14.26 2.23
CA PHE A 225 -7.45 -15.32 1.61
C PHE A 225 -6.28 -15.79 2.49
N GLY A 226 -6.44 -15.77 3.80
CA GLY A 226 -5.50 -16.40 4.73
C GLY A 226 -5.65 -17.93 4.72
N VAL A 227 -4.53 -18.65 4.70
CA VAL A 227 -4.55 -20.11 4.85
C VAL A 227 -4.69 -20.45 6.32
N THR A 228 -5.68 -21.30 6.65
CA THR A 228 -5.97 -21.75 8.02
C THR A 228 -4.71 -22.27 8.71
N ASP A 229 -4.53 -21.91 9.97
CA ASP A 229 -3.39 -22.31 10.81
C ASP A 229 -2.01 -21.96 10.25
N SER A 230 -1.94 -20.95 9.37
CA SER A 230 -0.74 -20.49 8.69
C SER A 230 -0.67 -18.96 8.69
N LYS A 231 0.53 -18.41 8.51
CA LYS A 231 0.73 -17.00 8.18
C LYS A 231 0.71 -16.73 6.68
N LEU A 232 0.46 -17.75 5.87
CA LEU A 232 0.39 -17.60 4.43
C LEU A 232 -0.89 -16.90 4.01
N THR A 233 -0.75 -15.97 3.09
CA THR A 233 -1.85 -15.27 2.43
C THR A 233 -1.80 -15.60 0.95
N LEU A 234 -2.93 -15.98 0.38
CA LEU A 234 -3.06 -16.20 -1.06
C LEU A 234 -3.45 -14.88 -1.75
N SER A 235 -3.03 -14.73 -2.98
CA SER A 235 -3.37 -13.55 -3.77
C SER A 235 -4.81 -13.62 -4.28
N SER A 236 -5.57 -12.53 -4.12
CA SER A 236 -6.91 -12.40 -4.73
C SER A 236 -6.86 -12.39 -6.26
N ASN A 237 -5.70 -12.12 -6.86
CA ASN A 237 -5.47 -12.19 -8.30
C ASN A 237 -5.78 -13.59 -8.87
N MET A 238 -5.72 -14.63 -8.07
CA MET A 238 -6.08 -15.99 -8.52
C MET A 238 -7.48 -16.03 -9.11
N LEU A 239 -8.43 -15.31 -8.54
CA LEU A 239 -9.80 -15.20 -9.06
C LEU A 239 -9.83 -14.52 -10.42
N GLY A 240 -8.97 -13.52 -10.63
CA GLY A 240 -8.81 -12.83 -11.92
C GLY A 240 -8.17 -13.70 -13.00
N TYR A 241 -7.49 -14.79 -12.62
CA TYR A 241 -6.91 -15.77 -13.54
C TYR A 241 -7.81 -17.00 -13.78
N GLY A 242 -9.04 -16.99 -13.25
CA GLY A 242 -10.02 -18.05 -13.48
C GLY A 242 -10.12 -19.09 -12.35
N ALA A 243 -9.50 -18.83 -11.19
CA ALA A 243 -9.76 -19.65 -10.02
C ALA A 243 -11.20 -19.41 -9.52
N ASN A 244 -11.85 -20.47 -9.02
CA ASN A 244 -13.14 -20.40 -8.39
C ASN A 244 -13.01 -20.46 -6.87
N LEU A 245 -13.74 -19.60 -6.18
CA LEU A 245 -13.88 -19.69 -4.73
C LEU A 245 -15.11 -20.53 -4.41
N CYS A 246 -14.92 -21.58 -3.65
CA CYS A 246 -15.98 -22.51 -3.27
C CYS A 246 -16.03 -22.73 -1.76
N ASP A 247 -17.20 -23.12 -1.24
CA ASP A 247 -17.30 -23.69 0.09
C ASP A 247 -16.68 -25.10 0.16
N THR A 248 -16.61 -25.68 1.34
CA THR A 248 -16.09 -27.04 1.53
C THR A 248 -16.95 -28.15 0.88
N SER A 249 -18.15 -27.82 0.45
CA SER A 249 -19.06 -28.69 -0.27
C SER A 249 -18.94 -28.56 -1.79
N GLY A 250 -18.14 -27.62 -2.28
CA GLY A 250 -17.91 -27.35 -3.70
C GLY A 250 -18.89 -26.36 -4.32
N ASN A 251 -19.75 -25.69 -3.53
CA ASN A 251 -20.61 -24.64 -4.06
C ASN A 251 -19.83 -23.35 -4.24
N SER A 252 -20.02 -22.66 -5.36
CA SER A 252 -19.33 -21.40 -5.64
C SER A 252 -19.75 -20.32 -4.65
N ILE A 253 -18.76 -19.61 -4.10
CA ILE A 253 -18.93 -18.41 -3.30
C ILE A 253 -18.66 -17.20 -4.22
N SER A 254 -19.67 -16.35 -4.38
CA SER A 254 -19.53 -15.08 -5.11
C SER A 254 -20.02 -13.93 -4.26
N ALA A 255 -19.39 -12.77 -4.41
CA ALA A 255 -19.78 -11.55 -3.73
C ALA A 255 -19.45 -10.34 -4.60
N ASP A 256 -20.24 -9.28 -4.48
CA ASP A 256 -20.06 -8.07 -5.25
C ASP A 256 -18.95 -7.16 -4.69
N ASN A 257 -18.61 -7.35 -3.42
CA ASN A 257 -17.57 -6.59 -2.74
C ASN A 257 -16.83 -7.44 -1.70
N LEU A 258 -15.73 -6.92 -1.18
CA LEU A 258 -14.85 -7.62 -0.26
C LEU A 258 -15.53 -7.95 1.09
N VAL A 259 -16.43 -7.08 1.57
CA VAL A 259 -17.11 -7.29 2.86
C VAL A 259 -18.08 -8.47 2.74
N GLU A 260 -18.92 -8.47 1.71
CA GLU A 260 -19.83 -9.60 1.43
C GLU A 260 -19.06 -10.90 1.25
N LEU A 261 -17.88 -10.84 0.61
CA LEU A 261 -17.02 -12.00 0.46
C LEU A 261 -16.51 -12.52 1.80
N CYS A 262 -16.03 -11.62 2.68
CA CYS A 262 -15.60 -11.99 4.03
C CYS A 262 -16.74 -12.58 4.85
N GLU A 263 -17.95 -12.04 4.74
CA GLU A 263 -19.14 -12.56 5.40
C GLU A 263 -19.50 -13.96 4.88
N ALA A 264 -19.53 -14.15 3.57
CA ALA A 264 -19.82 -15.43 2.95
C ALA A 264 -18.82 -16.53 3.34
N ILE A 265 -17.52 -16.18 3.37
CA ILE A 265 -16.46 -17.11 3.83
C ILE A 265 -16.62 -17.40 5.32
N SER A 266 -16.96 -16.40 6.14
CA SER A 266 -17.16 -16.59 7.59
C SER A 266 -18.38 -17.45 7.92
N GLN A 267 -19.41 -17.39 7.12
CA GLN A 267 -20.63 -18.19 7.26
C GLN A 267 -20.46 -19.63 6.73
N SER A 268 -19.51 -19.85 5.85
CA SER A 268 -19.13 -21.19 5.36
C SER A 268 -18.18 -21.85 6.36
N SER A 269 -18.23 -23.19 6.45
CA SER A 269 -17.31 -23.96 7.32
C SER A 269 -15.86 -23.96 6.83
N GLY A 270 -15.48 -23.00 6.03
CA GLY A 270 -14.21 -22.83 5.35
C GLY A 270 -14.41 -22.54 3.86
N ALA A 271 -13.37 -22.07 3.20
CA ALA A 271 -13.40 -21.82 1.77
C ALA A 271 -12.21 -22.51 1.08
N VAL A 272 -12.39 -22.86 -0.17
CA VAL A 272 -11.39 -23.50 -1.02
C VAL A 272 -11.24 -22.66 -2.29
N ILE A 273 -10.02 -22.33 -2.65
CA ILE A 273 -9.72 -21.75 -3.96
C ILE A 273 -9.43 -22.89 -4.93
N ASP A 274 -10.32 -23.09 -5.88
CA ASP A 274 -10.18 -24.11 -6.92
C ASP A 274 -9.51 -23.49 -8.15
N GLY A 275 -8.24 -23.84 -8.35
CA GLY A 275 -7.42 -23.35 -9.47
C GLY A 275 -7.37 -24.29 -10.68
N ARG A 276 -8.17 -25.36 -10.74
CA ARG A 276 -8.09 -26.37 -11.82
C ARG A 276 -8.41 -25.82 -13.20
N GLU A 277 -9.17 -24.75 -13.29
CA GLU A 277 -9.54 -24.08 -14.53
C GLU A 277 -8.62 -22.89 -14.88
N MET A 278 -7.58 -22.64 -14.08
CA MET A 278 -6.58 -21.60 -14.38
C MET A 278 -5.72 -22.07 -15.56
N GLY A 279 -5.73 -21.30 -16.65
CA GLY A 279 -5.27 -21.74 -17.97
C GLY A 279 -3.75 -21.87 -18.17
N ASP A 280 -2.91 -21.50 -17.20
CA ASP A 280 -1.45 -21.65 -17.29
C ASP A 280 -0.86 -22.03 -15.92
N ASP A 281 -0.24 -23.20 -15.85
CA ASP A 281 0.40 -23.72 -14.63
C ASP A 281 1.42 -22.76 -14.02
N LYS A 282 2.12 -21.99 -14.85
CA LYS A 282 3.09 -20.98 -14.36
C LYS A 282 2.42 -19.85 -13.62
N VAL A 283 1.30 -19.36 -14.13
CA VAL A 283 0.52 -18.27 -13.51
C VAL A 283 -0.04 -18.76 -12.17
N TRP A 284 -0.51 -20.02 -12.11
CA TRP A 284 -1.03 -20.62 -10.89
C TRP A 284 0.05 -20.67 -9.79
N TRP A 285 1.22 -21.22 -10.10
CA TRP A 285 2.32 -21.33 -9.16
C TRP A 285 2.82 -19.95 -8.69
N GLN A 286 2.92 -18.98 -9.59
CA GLN A 286 3.30 -17.62 -9.24
C GLN A 286 2.31 -16.93 -8.31
N SER A 287 1.02 -17.24 -8.44
CA SER A 287 -0.02 -16.62 -7.60
C SER A 287 -0.27 -17.36 -6.28
N ALA A 288 0.10 -18.64 -6.18
CA ALA A 288 -0.19 -19.47 -5.01
C ALA A 288 0.85 -19.30 -3.87
N PHE A 289 2.07 -18.89 -4.19
CA PHE A 289 3.17 -18.82 -3.22
C PHE A 289 3.69 -17.38 -3.11
N ARG A 290 2.99 -16.58 -2.37
CA ARG A 290 3.44 -15.27 -1.90
C ARG A 290 3.88 -15.30 -0.45
#